data_df59bff29e572fe1566317a33400084d
#
_entry.id   df59bff29e572fe1566317a33400084d
#
_cell.length_a   1.000
_cell.length_b   1.000
_cell.length_c   1.000
_cell.angle_alpha   90.00
_cell.angle_beta   90.00
_cell.angle_gamma   90.00
#
_symmetry.space_group_name_H-M   'P 1'
#
loop_
_entity.id
_entity.type
_entity.pdbx_description
1 polymer ?
#
loop_
_entity_poly.entity_id
_entity_poly.type
_entity_poly.pdbx_seq_one_letter_code
_entity_poly.pdbx_strand_id
1 'polypeptide(L)'
;MYKKFALVVGTVALLGMLVISRSNAQVISGDMVGTVLDKTGAAIAGANVEATNVNTGVKTQTKAGANGEYRFSNLPVGAYNVSGSAPSFSTTTINNFRIELNKISTLQITLEVQGAVTSVEVSGAPPALDTTTAQVQSTFEAKQAEDLPIASTGGTGSGVLNLSLLSAGVSTAGGVGVGTGPSVGGQRPRNNNFMIEGVDNNNKGVTGPLVTVPNDAVAEFSLLQNQFSPEFGHSSGGQFNTVVKSGTNAFHGVAYVYNQNRNYNAFDQLQKVEGFTSVPRYDNNRFGGQIGGPVVKNKLFFFTNFEYEPFGQAGGAGAVCAPTASSYATIAATPGLSATNLAIFQKYVPAGTTDSSSCGPINWAGGTTLPTAGLAITAPSFTNYKFLTTSMDWDISAKDQIRGRYIYNSAVGVDTSANLPAFFLPQPNKFHLFTLNEYHTVSPTLTNEFRLGFNRFAQEFTSGNFAFPGLDSFPNLQINDLGQLQIGPDPNAPQSTVQNTYQMADALTWTRGSHTLKFGIEGRKLIAPQTFTQRVRGDYEYNDLLSFLTDAPADALAERSNGNPVFYGDQSAIYWYVNDNWRIRPNFKLNLGLR
;
A
#
# COMPACT_ATOMS: atom_id res chain seq x y z
N MET A 1 -5.38 25.32 23.45
CA MET A 1 -5.32 24.64 22.14
C MET A 1 -6.63 23.89 21.84
N TYR A 2 -7.15 23.06 22.74
CA TYR A 2 -8.38 22.26 22.54
C TYR A 2 -9.67 23.07 22.25
N LYS A 3 -9.87 24.24 22.88
CA LYS A 3 -11.07 25.09 22.64
C LYS A 3 -11.10 25.69 21.24
N LYS A 4 -9.94 26.03 20.65
CA LYS A 4 -9.87 26.51 19.25
C LYS A 4 -10.07 25.37 18.24
N PHE A 5 -9.63 24.16 18.57
CA PHE A 5 -9.85 22.98 17.75
C PHE A 5 -11.33 22.55 17.72
N ALA A 6 -11.99 22.53 18.88
CA ALA A 6 -13.43 22.23 18.97
C ALA A 6 -14.29 23.29 18.24
N LEU A 7 -13.89 24.56 18.27
CA LEU A 7 -14.58 25.64 17.55
C LEU A 7 -14.41 25.48 16.04
N VAL A 8 -13.21 25.14 15.55
CA VAL A 8 -12.94 24.90 14.14
C VAL A 8 -13.69 23.67 13.63
N VAL A 9 -13.69 22.57 14.38
CA VAL A 9 -14.45 21.36 14.04
C VAL A 9 -15.96 21.63 14.07
N GLY A 10 -16.46 22.38 15.04
CA GLY A 10 -17.85 22.80 15.12
C GLY A 10 -18.26 23.73 13.98
N THR A 11 -17.39 24.67 13.60
CA THR A 11 -17.65 25.62 12.49
C THR A 11 -17.57 24.90 11.13
N VAL A 12 -16.65 23.96 10.95
CA VAL A 12 -16.55 23.13 9.74
C VAL A 12 -17.75 22.18 9.63
N ALA A 13 -18.22 21.61 10.74
CA ALA A 13 -19.44 20.80 10.76
C ALA A 13 -20.69 21.64 10.47
N LEU A 14 -20.77 22.87 10.99
CA LEU A 14 -21.90 23.78 10.74
C LEU A 14 -21.89 24.35 9.32
N LEU A 15 -20.71 24.69 8.77
CA LEU A 15 -20.54 25.07 7.36
C LEU A 15 -20.79 23.89 6.42
N GLY A 16 -20.41 22.66 6.82
CA GLY A 16 -20.75 21.43 6.08
C GLY A 16 -22.26 21.16 6.00
N MET A 17 -23.01 21.54 7.03
CA MET A 17 -24.48 21.43 7.03
C MET A 17 -25.21 22.54 6.24
N LEU A 18 -24.54 23.68 5.99
CA LEU A 18 -25.11 24.81 5.24
C LEU A 18 -24.79 24.79 3.75
N VAL A 19 -23.81 23.97 3.33
CA VAL A 19 -23.46 23.77 1.92
C VAL A 19 -23.89 22.36 1.49
N ILE A 20 -25.19 22.05 1.59
CA ILE A 20 -25.80 20.97 0.81
C ILE A 20 -25.98 21.48 -0.63
N SER A 21 -24.90 21.89 -1.25
CA SER A 21 -24.81 22.10 -2.68
C SER A 21 -24.04 20.92 -3.27
N ARG A 22 -24.73 20.17 -4.05
CA ARG A 22 -24.39 19.06 -4.95
C ARG A 22 -22.92 19.01 -5.35
N SER A 23 -22.14 18.11 -4.79
CA SER A 23 -20.71 17.89 -5.05
C SER A 23 -20.45 16.43 -5.44
N ASN A 24 -19.29 16.07 -5.98
CA ASN A 24 -19.09 14.92 -6.88
C ASN A 24 -17.71 14.20 -6.77
N ALA A 25 -17.55 12.84 -6.75
CA ALA A 25 -16.29 12.06 -6.59
C ALA A 25 -16.10 10.70 -7.35
N GLN A 26 -15.06 9.90 -7.03
CA GLN A 26 -14.63 8.64 -7.67
C GLN A 26 -15.39 7.39 -7.20
N VAL A 27 -15.53 6.36 -8.06
CA VAL A 27 -16.30 5.13 -7.80
C VAL A 27 -15.40 3.94 -7.42
N ILE A 28 -15.82 3.12 -6.45
CA ILE A 28 -15.18 1.85 -6.03
C ILE A 28 -16.13 0.65 -6.14
N SER A 29 -16.98 0.69 -7.11
CA SER A 29 -18.02 -0.29 -7.43
C SER A 29 -17.93 -0.65 -8.89
N GLY A 30 -18.74 -1.57 -9.33
CA GLY A 30 -19.01 -1.80 -10.75
C GLY A 30 -20.39 -1.32 -11.13
N ASP A 31 -20.59 -1.08 -12.41
CA ASP A 31 -21.89 -0.80 -12.98
C ASP A 31 -22.39 -2.02 -13.77
N MET A 32 -23.70 -2.20 -13.83
CA MET A 32 -24.31 -3.17 -14.73
C MET A 32 -25.31 -2.45 -15.65
N VAL A 33 -25.17 -2.69 -16.95
CA VAL A 33 -26.09 -2.17 -17.97
C VAL A 33 -26.61 -3.33 -18.81
N GLY A 34 -27.78 -3.16 -19.41
CA GLY A 34 -28.30 -4.17 -20.30
C GLY A 34 -29.63 -3.78 -20.93
N THR A 35 -30.21 -4.72 -21.66
CA THR A 35 -31.49 -4.55 -22.31
C THR A 35 -32.38 -5.74 -22.00
N VAL A 36 -33.64 -5.49 -21.69
CA VAL A 36 -34.67 -6.53 -21.56
C VAL A 36 -35.37 -6.68 -22.89
N LEU A 37 -35.30 -7.88 -23.46
CA LEU A 37 -35.84 -8.21 -24.78
C LEU A 37 -36.84 -9.37 -24.67
N ASP A 38 -37.70 -9.52 -25.64
CA ASP A 38 -38.45 -10.74 -25.87
C ASP A 38 -37.65 -11.74 -26.74
N LYS A 39 -38.20 -12.93 -27.01
CA LYS A 39 -37.58 -13.94 -27.88
C LYS A 39 -37.41 -13.50 -29.35
N THR A 40 -38.13 -12.49 -29.79
CA THR A 40 -38.00 -11.95 -31.15
C THR A 40 -36.94 -10.85 -31.24
N GLY A 41 -36.35 -10.44 -30.10
CA GLY A 41 -35.40 -9.35 -29.98
C GLY A 41 -36.06 -7.98 -29.82
N ALA A 42 -37.38 -7.90 -29.62
CA ALA A 42 -38.05 -6.64 -29.35
C ALA A 42 -37.85 -6.20 -27.89
N ALA A 43 -37.64 -4.89 -27.68
CA ALA A 43 -37.39 -4.31 -26.37
C ALA A 43 -38.67 -4.29 -25.50
N ILE A 44 -38.56 -4.70 -24.25
CA ILE A 44 -39.64 -4.69 -23.27
C ILE A 44 -39.49 -3.47 -22.36
N ALA A 45 -40.27 -2.44 -22.64
CA ALA A 45 -40.31 -1.22 -21.84
C ALA A 45 -40.94 -1.46 -20.45
N GLY A 46 -40.40 -0.79 -19.42
CA GLY A 46 -40.94 -0.83 -18.06
C GLY A 46 -40.76 -2.15 -17.32
N ALA A 47 -40.00 -3.11 -17.87
CA ALA A 47 -39.69 -4.36 -17.19
C ALA A 47 -38.97 -4.06 -15.85
N ASN A 48 -39.31 -4.80 -14.78
CA ASN A 48 -38.61 -4.72 -13.53
C ASN A 48 -37.35 -5.59 -13.60
N VAL A 49 -36.20 -5.07 -13.17
CA VAL A 49 -34.96 -5.81 -13.04
C VAL A 49 -34.48 -5.72 -11.59
N GLU A 50 -34.19 -6.88 -10.99
CA GLU A 50 -33.68 -7.00 -9.62
C GLU A 50 -32.32 -7.69 -9.65
N ALA A 51 -31.33 -7.10 -8.98
CA ALA A 51 -30.02 -7.67 -8.74
C ALA A 51 -29.91 -8.02 -7.25
N THR A 52 -29.75 -9.31 -6.94
CA THR A 52 -29.61 -9.82 -5.58
C THR A 52 -28.17 -10.28 -5.38
N ASN A 53 -27.44 -9.66 -4.46
CA ASN A 53 -26.08 -10.10 -4.11
C ASN A 53 -26.13 -11.49 -3.48
N VAL A 54 -25.38 -12.44 -4.01
CA VAL A 54 -25.40 -13.85 -3.59
C VAL A 54 -24.94 -14.02 -2.13
N ASN A 55 -23.96 -13.24 -1.70
CA ASN A 55 -23.36 -13.38 -0.38
C ASN A 55 -24.13 -12.67 0.74
N THR A 56 -24.70 -11.50 0.42
CA THR A 56 -25.38 -10.67 1.42
C THR A 56 -26.91 -10.77 1.36
N GLY A 57 -27.47 -11.28 0.25
CA GLY A 57 -28.90 -11.30 0.00
C GLY A 57 -29.51 -9.91 -0.22
N VAL A 58 -28.69 -8.86 -0.28
CA VAL A 58 -29.14 -7.49 -0.50
C VAL A 58 -29.66 -7.34 -1.93
N LYS A 59 -30.83 -6.73 -2.07
CA LYS A 59 -31.54 -6.54 -3.33
C LYS A 59 -31.50 -5.09 -3.76
N THR A 60 -31.15 -4.88 -5.03
CA THR A 60 -31.25 -3.59 -5.71
C THR A 60 -32.18 -3.73 -6.91
N GLN A 61 -33.07 -2.77 -7.13
CA GLN A 61 -34.08 -2.82 -8.20
C GLN A 61 -34.00 -1.60 -9.10
N THR A 62 -34.27 -1.82 -10.38
CA THR A 62 -34.43 -0.77 -11.39
C THR A 62 -35.53 -1.13 -12.38
N LYS A 63 -35.91 -0.18 -13.23
CA LYS A 63 -36.87 -0.41 -14.31
C LYS A 63 -36.26 -0.12 -15.67
N ALA A 64 -36.57 -0.95 -16.63
CA ALA A 64 -36.17 -0.73 -18.00
C ALA A 64 -36.87 0.51 -18.60
N GLY A 65 -36.12 1.31 -19.34
CA GLY A 65 -36.64 2.48 -20.06
C GLY A 65 -37.53 2.11 -21.27
N ALA A 66 -37.92 3.11 -22.02
CA ALA A 66 -38.79 2.93 -23.21
C ALA A 66 -38.14 2.04 -24.29
N ASN A 67 -36.83 1.99 -24.36
CA ASN A 67 -36.05 1.16 -25.28
C ASN A 67 -35.61 -0.18 -24.65
N GLY A 68 -36.21 -0.58 -23.52
CA GLY A 68 -35.87 -1.80 -22.79
C GLY A 68 -34.56 -1.76 -22.01
N GLU A 69 -33.80 -0.67 -22.06
CA GLU A 69 -32.53 -0.55 -21.39
C GLU A 69 -32.65 -0.33 -19.89
N TYR A 70 -31.78 -0.98 -19.12
CA TYR A 70 -31.69 -0.82 -17.68
C TYR A 70 -30.25 -0.55 -17.23
N ARG A 71 -30.12 0.05 -16.06
CA ARG A 71 -28.82 0.30 -15.42
C ARG A 71 -28.91 0.13 -13.91
N PHE A 72 -27.87 -0.49 -13.36
CA PHE A 72 -27.51 -0.38 -11.96
C PHE A 72 -26.15 0.32 -11.90
N SER A 73 -26.06 1.35 -11.09
CA SER A 73 -24.82 2.06 -10.83
C SER A 73 -24.37 1.76 -9.40
N ASN A 74 -23.05 1.75 -9.19
CA ASN A 74 -22.44 1.60 -7.87
C ASN A 74 -22.80 0.27 -7.16
N LEU A 75 -22.86 -0.84 -7.90
CA LEU A 75 -23.00 -2.17 -7.27
C LEU A 75 -21.68 -2.58 -6.62
N PRO A 76 -21.68 -3.02 -5.35
CA PRO A 76 -20.52 -3.66 -4.74
C PRO A 76 -19.99 -4.81 -5.60
N VAL A 77 -18.67 -5.00 -5.62
CA VAL A 77 -18.05 -6.11 -6.35
C VAL A 77 -18.52 -7.46 -5.81
N GLY A 78 -18.73 -8.43 -6.67
CA GLY A 78 -19.20 -9.77 -6.28
C GLY A 78 -20.15 -10.42 -7.26
N ALA A 79 -20.71 -11.56 -6.86
CA ALA A 79 -21.67 -12.32 -7.66
C ALA A 79 -23.11 -11.92 -7.34
N TYR A 80 -23.94 -11.81 -8.38
CA TYR A 80 -25.34 -11.43 -8.30
C TYR A 80 -26.24 -12.41 -9.04
N ASN A 81 -27.40 -12.69 -8.47
CA ASN A 81 -28.51 -13.28 -9.20
C ASN A 81 -29.36 -12.13 -9.75
N VAL A 82 -29.48 -12.04 -11.07
CA VAL A 82 -30.17 -10.94 -11.74
C VAL A 82 -31.45 -11.48 -12.35
N SER A 83 -32.59 -10.95 -11.93
CA SER A 83 -33.90 -11.36 -12.45
C SER A 83 -34.59 -10.22 -13.21
N GLY A 84 -35.18 -10.56 -14.34
CA GLY A 84 -36.03 -9.68 -15.13
C GLY A 84 -37.48 -10.17 -15.13
N SER A 85 -38.46 -9.25 -15.01
CA SER A 85 -39.87 -9.59 -15.03
C SER A 85 -40.71 -8.48 -15.70
N ALA A 86 -41.75 -8.86 -16.41
CA ALA A 86 -42.71 -7.93 -17.02
C ALA A 86 -44.10 -8.58 -17.03
N PRO A 87 -45.21 -7.78 -17.10
CA PRO A 87 -46.55 -8.32 -17.24
C PRO A 87 -46.66 -9.21 -18.49
N SER A 88 -47.30 -10.37 -18.35
CA SER A 88 -47.50 -11.38 -19.41
C SER A 88 -46.22 -12.14 -19.84
N PHE A 89 -45.10 -11.95 -19.12
CA PHE A 89 -43.86 -12.68 -19.35
C PHE A 89 -43.49 -13.51 -18.12
N SER A 90 -42.79 -14.64 -18.35
CA SER A 90 -42.20 -15.44 -17.30
C SER A 90 -40.94 -14.71 -16.75
N THR A 91 -40.69 -14.84 -15.44
CA THR A 91 -39.50 -14.28 -14.84
C THR A 91 -38.26 -15.06 -15.29
N THR A 92 -37.28 -14.39 -15.81
CA THR A 92 -35.96 -14.97 -16.15
C THR A 92 -34.94 -14.56 -15.06
N THR A 93 -34.20 -15.54 -14.51
CA THR A 93 -33.13 -15.30 -13.54
C THR A 93 -31.80 -15.80 -14.10
N ILE A 94 -30.80 -14.92 -14.08
CA ILE A 94 -29.42 -15.21 -14.47
C ILE A 94 -28.61 -15.31 -13.19
N ASN A 95 -28.07 -16.48 -12.88
CA ASN A 95 -27.37 -16.75 -11.63
C ASN A 95 -25.88 -16.46 -11.74
N ASN A 96 -25.29 -15.99 -10.61
CA ASN A 96 -23.85 -15.78 -10.46
C ASN A 96 -23.23 -14.80 -11.47
N PHE A 97 -23.99 -13.79 -11.93
CA PHE A 97 -23.42 -12.74 -12.77
C PHE A 97 -22.46 -11.88 -11.96
N ARG A 98 -21.23 -11.71 -12.46
CA ARG A 98 -20.17 -11.05 -11.72
C ARG A 98 -20.12 -9.55 -12.02
N ILE A 99 -20.01 -8.76 -10.95
CA ILE A 99 -19.71 -7.33 -10.98
C ILE A 99 -18.26 -7.15 -10.54
N GLU A 100 -17.45 -6.54 -11.40
CA GLU A 100 -16.03 -6.27 -11.18
C GLU A 100 -15.81 -4.78 -10.90
N LEU A 101 -14.75 -4.49 -10.17
CA LEU A 101 -14.34 -3.14 -9.80
C LEU A 101 -14.04 -2.27 -11.02
N ASN A 102 -14.54 -1.03 -11.03
CA ASN A 102 -14.32 -0.02 -12.06
C ASN A 102 -14.73 -0.46 -13.49
N LYS A 103 -15.60 -1.45 -13.60
CA LYS A 103 -16.04 -2.02 -14.88
C LYS A 103 -17.54 -1.82 -15.07
N ILE A 104 -17.94 -1.61 -16.33
CA ILE A 104 -19.34 -1.63 -16.73
C ILE A 104 -19.64 -2.99 -17.35
N SER A 105 -20.31 -3.85 -16.61
CA SER A 105 -20.71 -5.18 -17.09
C SER A 105 -22.00 -5.10 -17.87
N THR A 106 -22.07 -5.73 -19.05
CA THR A 106 -23.27 -5.74 -19.89
C THR A 106 -24.01 -7.07 -19.76
N LEU A 107 -25.29 -7.04 -19.42
CA LEU A 107 -26.13 -8.22 -19.27
C LEU A 107 -27.46 -8.03 -20.02
N GLN A 108 -27.68 -8.83 -21.06
CA GLN A 108 -28.94 -8.90 -21.78
C GLN A 108 -29.87 -9.91 -21.11
N ILE A 109 -31.12 -9.54 -20.86
CA ILE A 109 -32.14 -10.41 -20.26
C ILE A 109 -33.22 -10.65 -21.32
N THR A 110 -33.44 -11.93 -21.67
CA THR A 110 -34.52 -12.31 -22.62
C THR A 110 -35.67 -12.92 -21.84
N LEU A 111 -36.85 -12.33 -21.95
CA LEU A 111 -38.07 -12.83 -21.32
C LEU A 111 -38.89 -13.66 -22.31
N GLU A 112 -39.51 -14.71 -21.81
CA GLU A 112 -40.45 -15.55 -22.54
C GLU A 112 -41.89 -15.19 -22.19
N VAL A 113 -42.80 -15.23 -23.15
CA VAL A 113 -44.22 -15.05 -22.89
C VAL A 113 -44.69 -16.12 -21.89
N GLN A 114 -45.47 -15.72 -20.90
CA GLN A 114 -45.96 -16.57 -19.84
C GLN A 114 -46.71 -17.79 -20.40
N GLY A 115 -46.16 -18.99 -20.13
CA GLY A 115 -46.70 -20.28 -20.52
C GLY A 115 -46.76 -21.22 -19.31
N ALA A 116 -46.55 -22.54 -19.53
CA ALA A 116 -46.51 -23.54 -18.46
C ALA A 116 -45.30 -23.40 -17.52
N VAL A 117 -44.25 -22.68 -17.94
CA VAL A 117 -43.04 -22.42 -17.15
C VAL A 117 -43.11 -20.99 -16.61
N THR A 118 -43.00 -20.85 -15.29
CA THR A 118 -43.06 -19.55 -14.58
C THR A 118 -41.70 -18.89 -14.34
N SER A 119 -40.62 -19.64 -14.44
CA SER A 119 -39.26 -19.09 -14.32
C SER A 119 -38.26 -19.89 -15.16
N VAL A 120 -37.25 -19.19 -15.68
CA VAL A 120 -36.14 -19.75 -16.45
C VAL A 120 -34.84 -19.37 -15.73
N GLU A 121 -34.01 -20.34 -15.38
CA GLU A 121 -32.68 -20.10 -14.83
C GLU A 121 -31.61 -20.27 -15.90
N VAL A 122 -30.70 -19.31 -15.99
CA VAL A 122 -29.58 -19.31 -16.93
C VAL A 122 -28.27 -19.08 -16.14
N SER A 123 -27.27 -19.90 -16.42
CA SER A 123 -25.91 -19.63 -15.90
C SER A 123 -25.24 -18.58 -16.80
N GLY A 124 -24.93 -17.43 -16.23
CA GLY A 124 -24.32 -16.30 -16.96
C GLY A 124 -22.82 -16.23 -16.72
N ALA A 125 -22.00 -16.47 -17.76
CA ALA A 125 -20.61 -16.01 -17.77
C ALA A 125 -20.59 -14.57 -18.32
N PRO A 126 -19.87 -13.63 -17.69
CA PRO A 126 -19.67 -12.31 -18.27
C PRO A 126 -18.95 -12.42 -19.63
N PRO A 127 -19.24 -11.54 -20.60
CA PRO A 127 -18.54 -11.53 -21.86
C PRO A 127 -17.04 -11.31 -21.65
N ALA A 128 -16.20 -12.05 -22.38
CA ALA A 128 -14.75 -11.98 -22.28
C ALA A 128 -14.16 -10.61 -22.71
N LEU A 129 -14.94 -9.77 -23.39
CA LEU A 129 -14.54 -8.44 -23.87
C LEU A 129 -15.43 -7.36 -23.27
N ASP A 130 -14.78 -6.32 -22.70
CA ASP A 130 -15.50 -5.09 -22.33
C ASP A 130 -15.79 -4.30 -23.63
N THR A 131 -17.07 -4.15 -23.94
CA THR A 131 -17.56 -3.38 -25.09
C THR A 131 -18.06 -2.00 -24.69
N THR A 132 -17.93 -1.61 -23.43
CA THR A 132 -18.50 -0.39 -22.86
C THR A 132 -17.49 0.71 -22.63
N THR A 133 -16.25 0.35 -22.31
CA THR A 133 -15.16 1.31 -22.04
C THR A 133 -13.94 1.00 -22.91
N ALA A 134 -13.07 2.00 -23.06
CA ALA A 134 -11.76 1.82 -23.72
C ALA A 134 -10.63 1.52 -22.72
N GLN A 135 -10.96 1.32 -21.43
CA GLN A 135 -9.98 1.09 -20.36
C GLN A 135 -9.23 -0.22 -20.57
N VAL A 136 -7.92 -0.18 -20.42
CA VAL A 136 -7.08 -1.37 -20.34
C VAL A 136 -6.90 -1.71 -18.88
N GLN A 137 -7.63 -2.72 -18.42
CA GLN A 137 -7.70 -3.13 -17.01
C GLN A 137 -7.44 -4.62 -16.86
N SER A 138 -6.68 -4.97 -15.80
CA SER A 138 -6.55 -6.33 -15.28
C SER A 138 -7.20 -6.37 -13.90
N THR A 139 -8.06 -7.36 -13.68
CA THR A 139 -8.75 -7.58 -12.40
C THR A 139 -8.38 -8.96 -11.86
N PHE A 140 -8.05 -9.02 -10.58
CA PHE A 140 -7.66 -10.24 -9.87
C PHE A 140 -8.59 -10.45 -8.68
N GLU A 141 -9.18 -11.64 -8.62
CA GLU A 141 -10.15 -12.01 -7.60
C GLU A 141 -9.48 -12.47 -6.31
N ALA A 142 -10.26 -12.54 -5.21
CA ALA A 142 -9.82 -13.05 -3.93
C ALA A 142 -9.10 -14.40 -4.04
N LYS A 143 -9.67 -15.35 -4.81
CA LYS A 143 -9.07 -16.67 -5.00
C LYS A 143 -7.70 -16.62 -5.65
N GLN A 144 -7.47 -15.72 -6.61
CA GLN A 144 -6.16 -15.53 -7.23
C GLN A 144 -5.16 -14.91 -6.24
N ALA A 145 -5.62 -13.98 -5.39
CA ALA A 145 -4.79 -13.39 -4.34
C ALA A 145 -4.37 -14.42 -3.26
N GLU A 146 -5.20 -15.41 -2.99
CA GLU A 146 -4.94 -16.46 -2.01
C GLU A 146 -4.12 -17.63 -2.57
N ASP A 147 -4.46 -18.10 -3.77
CA ASP A 147 -3.93 -19.34 -4.34
C ASP A 147 -2.60 -19.16 -5.10
N LEU A 148 -2.34 -17.98 -5.66
CA LEU A 148 -1.13 -17.75 -6.42
C LEU A 148 0.07 -17.51 -5.48
N PRO A 149 1.27 -18.04 -5.81
CA PRO A 149 2.47 -17.91 -4.99
C PRO A 149 3.07 -16.49 -5.12
N ILE A 150 2.30 -15.49 -4.75
CA ILE A 150 2.76 -14.11 -4.65
C ILE A 150 3.57 -13.93 -3.38
N ALA A 151 4.66 -13.13 -3.49
CA ALA A 151 5.56 -12.91 -2.37
C ALA A 151 4.84 -12.34 -1.15
N SER A 152 5.52 -12.39 0.00
CA SER A 152 5.00 -11.99 1.30
C SER A 152 4.36 -10.60 1.30
N THR A 153 3.52 -10.36 2.27
CA THR A 153 2.84 -9.08 2.48
C THR A 153 3.80 -7.99 2.96
N GLY A 154 4.86 -8.39 3.67
CA GLY A 154 5.89 -7.49 4.17
C GLY A 154 6.92 -7.09 3.11
N GLY A 155 7.38 -5.85 3.18
CA GLY A 155 8.35 -5.29 2.25
C GLY A 155 7.73 -4.42 1.14
N THR A 156 8.59 -3.83 0.34
CA THR A 156 8.19 -2.87 -0.69
C THR A 156 7.75 -3.56 -1.98
N GLY A 157 6.49 -3.41 -2.37
CA GLY A 157 5.94 -3.97 -3.61
C GLY A 157 5.62 -5.46 -3.54
N SER A 158 5.28 -5.94 -2.38
CA SER A 158 4.88 -7.33 -2.11
C SER A 158 3.37 -7.50 -2.06
N GLY A 159 2.93 -8.73 -1.81
CA GLY A 159 1.52 -9.07 -1.70
C GLY A 159 0.79 -8.98 -3.05
N VAL A 160 -0.46 -8.58 -3.00
CA VAL A 160 -1.36 -8.53 -4.17
C VAL A 160 -0.85 -7.63 -5.30
N LEU A 161 0.03 -6.67 -5.03
CA LEU A 161 0.63 -5.83 -6.07
C LEU A 161 1.45 -6.65 -7.07
N ASN A 162 2.02 -7.78 -6.64
CA ASN A 162 2.78 -8.67 -7.52
C ASN A 162 1.90 -9.39 -8.55
N LEU A 163 0.59 -9.47 -8.33
CA LEU A 163 -0.34 -9.97 -9.35
C LEU A 163 -0.31 -9.12 -10.62
N SER A 164 -0.02 -7.84 -10.49
CA SER A 164 0.11 -6.95 -11.65
C SER A 164 1.21 -7.38 -12.62
N LEU A 165 2.24 -8.10 -12.15
CA LEU A 165 3.32 -8.63 -12.99
C LEU A 165 2.84 -9.70 -13.98
N LEU A 166 1.64 -10.24 -13.80
CA LEU A 166 0.99 -11.14 -14.76
C LEU A 166 0.37 -10.38 -15.94
N SER A 167 0.29 -9.04 -15.85
CA SER A 167 -0.30 -8.19 -16.88
C SER A 167 0.76 -7.78 -17.91
N ALA A 168 0.40 -7.76 -19.19
CA ALA A 168 1.29 -7.30 -20.25
C ALA A 168 1.69 -5.84 -20.02
N GLY A 169 2.95 -5.49 -20.27
CA GLY A 169 3.48 -4.13 -20.11
C GLY A 169 3.78 -3.74 -18.65
N VAL A 170 3.77 -4.71 -17.72
CA VAL A 170 4.15 -4.53 -16.32
C VAL A 170 5.43 -5.32 -16.04
N SER A 171 6.39 -4.69 -15.39
CA SER A 171 7.67 -5.31 -15.02
C SER A 171 8.08 -4.97 -13.59
N THR A 172 8.97 -5.79 -13.04
CA THR A 172 9.61 -5.46 -11.75
C THR A 172 10.51 -4.24 -11.92
N ALA A 173 10.30 -3.26 -11.09
CA ALA A 173 11.20 -2.14 -10.93
C ALA A 173 10.98 -1.58 -9.54
N GLY A 174 11.93 -0.86 -9.01
CA GLY A 174 11.72 -0.21 -7.73
C GLY A 174 13.01 0.01 -6.97
N GLY A 175 12.89 0.79 -5.92
CA GLY A 175 13.96 1.17 -5.02
C GLY A 175 13.89 2.63 -4.64
N VAL A 176 14.75 3.03 -3.73
CA VAL A 176 14.85 4.42 -3.28
C VAL A 176 15.18 5.32 -4.48
N GLY A 177 14.43 6.40 -4.64
CA GLY A 177 14.59 7.36 -5.73
C GLY A 177 13.83 7.04 -7.01
N VAL A 178 13.64 5.78 -7.37
CA VAL A 178 12.78 5.38 -8.53
C VAL A 178 11.33 5.09 -8.12
N GLY A 179 11.09 4.89 -6.84
CA GLY A 179 9.80 4.51 -6.26
C GLY A 179 9.69 3.02 -6.00
N THR A 180 8.76 2.64 -5.14
CA THR A 180 8.47 1.24 -4.80
C THR A 180 7.25 0.75 -5.57
N GLY A 181 7.28 -0.53 -5.96
CA GLY A 181 6.24 -1.16 -6.75
C GLY A 181 6.66 -1.46 -8.20
N PRO A 182 5.72 -1.96 -9.01
CA PRO A 182 5.99 -2.32 -10.41
C PRO A 182 6.10 -1.09 -11.33
N SER A 183 6.81 -1.25 -12.45
CA SER A 183 6.79 -0.33 -13.58
C SER A 183 5.62 -0.71 -14.50
N VAL A 184 4.79 0.25 -14.86
CA VAL A 184 3.61 0.06 -15.73
C VAL A 184 3.78 0.91 -16.98
N GLY A 185 3.69 0.30 -18.16
CA GLY A 185 3.82 1.00 -19.44
C GLY A 185 5.16 1.73 -19.62
N GLY A 186 6.24 1.21 -19.03
CA GLY A 186 7.58 1.82 -19.05
C GLY A 186 7.74 3.03 -18.12
N GLN A 187 6.72 3.38 -17.33
CA GLN A 187 6.80 4.48 -16.38
C GLN A 187 7.49 4.03 -15.08
N ARG A 188 8.16 4.97 -14.41
CA ARG A 188 8.78 4.68 -13.11
C ARG A 188 7.71 4.32 -12.07
N PRO A 189 8.00 3.42 -11.11
CA PRO A 189 7.05 3.06 -10.05
C PRO A 189 6.46 4.25 -9.29
N ARG A 190 7.22 5.33 -9.11
CA ARG A 190 6.74 6.58 -8.47
C ARG A 190 5.61 7.29 -9.21
N ASN A 191 5.42 6.96 -10.49
CA ASN A 191 4.37 7.54 -11.34
C ASN A 191 3.05 6.75 -11.23
N ASN A 192 3.02 5.67 -10.48
CA ASN A 192 1.79 4.94 -10.16
C ASN A 192 0.96 5.66 -9.10
N ASN A 193 -0.32 5.38 -9.08
CA ASN A 193 -1.23 5.76 -8.02
C ASN A 193 -1.77 4.52 -7.32
N PHE A 194 -1.63 4.46 -6.01
CA PHE A 194 -2.11 3.36 -5.18
C PHE A 194 -3.31 3.82 -4.38
N MET A 195 -4.37 3.00 -4.37
CA MET A 195 -5.62 3.28 -3.67
C MET A 195 -6.09 2.04 -2.91
N ILE A 196 -6.77 2.26 -1.80
CA ILE A 196 -7.58 1.26 -1.13
C ILE A 196 -8.99 1.82 -1.00
N GLU A 197 -9.97 1.08 -1.51
CA GLU A 197 -11.36 1.56 -1.54
C GLU A 197 -11.47 2.98 -2.16
N GLY A 198 -10.63 3.26 -3.20
CA GLY A 198 -10.54 4.56 -3.87
C GLY A 198 -9.94 5.71 -3.05
N VAL A 199 -9.51 5.48 -1.83
CA VAL A 199 -8.79 6.47 -1.00
C VAL A 199 -7.30 6.39 -1.27
N ASP A 200 -6.65 7.56 -1.27
CA ASP A 200 -5.21 7.70 -1.48
C ASP A 200 -4.41 6.83 -0.51
N ASN A 201 -3.59 5.95 -1.04
CA ASN A 201 -2.71 5.05 -0.32
C ASN A 201 -1.24 5.26 -0.74
N ASN A 202 -0.85 6.50 -1.04
CA ASN A 202 0.50 6.79 -1.51
C ASN A 202 1.39 7.31 -0.38
N ASN A 203 2.57 6.74 -0.26
CA ASN A 203 3.66 7.30 0.53
C ASN A 203 4.29 8.46 -0.26
N LYS A 204 4.28 9.67 0.30
CA LYS A 204 4.78 10.88 -0.37
C LYS A 204 6.29 11.07 -0.21
N GLY A 205 6.90 10.41 0.77
CA GLY A 205 8.35 10.49 1.01
C GLY A 205 9.15 9.64 0.02
N VAL A 206 8.96 8.32 0.08
CA VAL A 206 9.74 7.35 -0.74
C VAL A 206 8.97 6.80 -1.92
N THR A 207 7.71 7.18 -2.08
CA THR A 207 6.74 6.70 -3.09
C THR A 207 6.39 5.20 -2.96
N GLY A 208 5.25 4.80 -3.50
CA GLY A 208 4.71 3.45 -3.33
C GLY A 208 3.50 3.41 -2.41
N PRO A 209 2.95 2.23 -2.12
CA PRO A 209 1.82 2.11 -1.22
C PRO A 209 2.19 2.46 0.22
N LEU A 210 1.25 3.06 0.95
CA LEU A 210 1.43 3.43 2.36
C LEU A 210 1.09 2.26 3.28
N VAL A 211 -0.11 1.72 3.16
CA VAL A 211 -0.54 0.51 3.88
C VAL A 211 -0.68 -0.65 2.92
N THR A 212 -0.52 -1.84 3.45
CA THR A 212 -0.69 -3.11 2.73
C THR A 212 -1.87 -3.87 3.33
N VAL A 213 -2.66 -4.50 2.49
CA VAL A 213 -3.73 -5.42 2.89
C VAL A 213 -3.21 -6.85 2.73
N PRO A 214 -3.27 -7.72 3.76
CA PRO A 214 -2.94 -9.13 3.62
C PRO A 214 -3.73 -9.77 2.47
N ASN A 215 -3.11 -10.68 1.75
CA ASN A 215 -3.73 -11.34 0.58
C ASN A 215 -5.07 -11.98 0.94
N ASP A 216 -5.13 -12.61 2.11
CA ASP A 216 -6.33 -13.25 2.64
C ASP A 216 -7.48 -12.28 2.99
N ALA A 217 -7.20 -10.97 3.10
CA ALA A 217 -8.18 -9.93 3.36
C ALA A 217 -8.65 -9.19 2.09
N VAL A 218 -8.10 -9.53 0.91
CA VAL A 218 -8.44 -8.89 -0.36
C VAL A 218 -9.67 -9.54 -0.98
N ALA A 219 -10.66 -8.75 -1.36
CA ALA A 219 -11.80 -9.19 -2.15
C ALA A 219 -11.50 -9.13 -3.65
N GLU A 220 -10.90 -8.02 -4.08
CA GLU A 220 -10.54 -7.79 -5.46
C GLU A 220 -9.38 -6.80 -5.56
N PHE A 221 -8.52 -7.02 -6.51
CA PHE A 221 -7.43 -6.12 -6.87
C PHE A 221 -7.49 -5.78 -8.34
N SER A 222 -7.43 -4.51 -8.69
CA SER A 222 -7.44 -4.05 -10.07
C SER A 222 -6.26 -3.15 -10.40
N LEU A 223 -5.76 -3.32 -11.63
CA LEU A 223 -4.78 -2.45 -12.25
C LEU A 223 -5.36 -1.88 -13.54
N LEU A 224 -5.54 -0.56 -13.58
CA LEU A 224 -5.82 0.15 -14.82
C LEU A 224 -4.49 0.65 -15.38
N GLN A 225 -4.16 0.20 -16.60
CA GLN A 225 -2.86 0.45 -17.23
C GLN A 225 -2.90 1.65 -18.17
N ASN A 226 -4.01 1.85 -18.88
CA ASN A 226 -4.13 2.90 -19.87
C ASN A 226 -5.61 3.26 -20.14
N GLN A 227 -5.84 4.43 -20.74
CA GLN A 227 -7.15 4.93 -21.17
C GLN A 227 -8.21 4.91 -20.05
N PHE A 228 -7.76 5.08 -18.81
CA PHE A 228 -8.67 5.16 -17.67
C PHE A 228 -9.47 6.46 -17.67
N SER A 229 -10.67 6.39 -17.11
CA SER A 229 -11.58 7.52 -16.98
C SER A 229 -10.93 8.71 -16.28
N PRO A 230 -11.30 9.97 -16.61
CA PRO A 230 -10.78 11.17 -15.93
C PRO A 230 -11.14 11.26 -14.44
N GLU A 231 -11.98 10.36 -13.93
CA GLU A 231 -12.15 10.18 -12.50
C GLU A 231 -10.85 9.72 -11.82
N PHE A 232 -9.96 9.03 -12.53
CA PHE A 232 -8.63 8.65 -12.06
C PHE A 232 -7.60 9.70 -12.44
N GLY A 233 -6.75 10.05 -11.49
CA GLY A 233 -5.68 11.03 -11.67
C GLY A 233 -4.41 10.62 -10.93
N HIS A 234 -3.48 11.54 -10.75
CA HIS A 234 -2.22 11.38 -10.03
C HIS A 234 -1.24 10.34 -10.59
N SER A 235 -1.50 9.78 -11.76
CA SER A 235 -0.64 8.78 -12.35
C SER A 235 -0.42 9.02 -13.84
N SER A 236 0.81 8.85 -14.29
CA SER A 236 1.16 8.60 -15.69
C SER A 236 1.56 7.14 -15.93
N GLY A 237 1.58 6.33 -14.88
CA GLY A 237 1.75 4.87 -14.90
C GLY A 237 0.42 4.15 -14.67
N GLY A 238 0.40 3.17 -13.77
CA GLY A 238 -0.81 2.41 -13.42
C GLY A 238 -1.64 3.04 -12.31
N GLN A 239 -2.94 2.75 -12.32
CA GLN A 239 -3.87 2.99 -11.23
C GLN A 239 -4.15 1.66 -10.53
N PHE A 240 -3.68 1.51 -9.30
CA PHE A 240 -3.84 0.31 -8.49
C PHE A 240 -4.94 0.55 -7.47
N ASN A 241 -5.93 -0.33 -7.41
CA ASN A 241 -6.99 -0.24 -6.42
C ASN A 241 -7.25 -1.61 -5.78
N THR A 242 -7.25 -1.64 -4.45
CA THR A 242 -7.52 -2.84 -3.64
C THR A 242 -8.83 -2.67 -2.92
N VAL A 243 -9.70 -3.67 -3.03
CA VAL A 243 -10.97 -3.76 -2.29
C VAL A 243 -10.83 -4.81 -1.22
N VAL A 244 -11.24 -4.48 -0.01
CA VAL A 244 -11.20 -5.34 1.17
C VAL A 244 -12.42 -6.24 1.22
N LYS A 245 -12.25 -7.47 1.74
CA LYS A 245 -13.38 -8.38 1.99
C LYS A 245 -14.42 -7.76 2.92
N SER A 246 -15.65 -8.15 2.70
CA SER A 246 -16.83 -7.80 3.50
C SER A 246 -17.39 -9.03 4.21
N GLY A 247 -18.22 -8.83 5.22
CA GLY A 247 -19.04 -9.89 5.80
C GLY A 247 -20.17 -10.32 4.88
N THR A 248 -20.77 -11.45 5.20
CA THR A 248 -21.89 -12.05 4.47
C THR A 248 -23.04 -12.38 5.44
N ASN A 249 -24.15 -12.94 4.92
CA ASN A 249 -25.28 -13.38 5.77
C ASN A 249 -24.99 -14.64 6.61
N ALA A 250 -23.86 -15.28 6.41
CA ALA A 250 -23.38 -16.40 7.20
C ALA A 250 -22.07 -16.04 7.90
N PHE A 251 -21.88 -16.50 9.13
CA PHE A 251 -20.57 -16.41 9.77
C PHE A 251 -19.61 -17.36 9.07
N HIS A 252 -18.44 -16.84 8.75
CA HIS A 252 -17.35 -17.60 8.16
C HIS A 252 -16.03 -17.09 8.68
N GLY A 253 -15.03 -17.93 8.71
CA GLY A 253 -13.71 -17.56 9.16
C GLY A 253 -12.68 -18.61 8.76
N VAL A 254 -11.43 -18.19 8.75
CA VAL A 254 -10.28 -19.03 8.44
C VAL A 254 -9.16 -18.66 9.39
N ALA A 255 -8.46 -19.65 9.91
CA ALA A 255 -7.14 -19.49 10.52
C ALA A 255 -6.11 -20.11 9.57
N TYR A 256 -5.01 -19.43 9.34
CA TYR A 256 -4.00 -19.85 8.39
C TYR A 256 -2.58 -19.66 8.89
N VAL A 257 -1.69 -20.51 8.39
CA VAL A 257 -0.24 -20.40 8.60
C VAL A 257 0.45 -20.63 7.27
N TYR A 258 1.28 -19.67 6.86
CA TYR A 258 2.17 -19.83 5.72
C TYR A 258 3.60 -19.82 6.21
N ASN A 259 4.38 -20.80 5.78
CA ASN A 259 5.80 -20.90 6.11
C ASN A 259 6.62 -20.95 4.83
N GLN A 260 7.56 -20.01 4.70
CA GLN A 260 8.58 -20.03 3.67
C GLN A 260 9.94 -19.99 4.36
N ASN A 261 10.78 -20.97 4.10
CA ASN A 261 12.07 -21.11 4.74
C ASN A 261 13.13 -21.48 3.72
N ARG A 262 14.36 -21.01 3.92
CA ARG A 262 15.50 -21.30 3.02
C ARG A 262 15.66 -22.79 2.71
N ASN A 263 15.30 -23.67 3.62
CA ASN A 263 15.43 -25.13 3.43
C ASN A 263 14.48 -25.69 2.36
N TYR A 264 13.43 -24.93 2.02
CA TYR A 264 12.47 -25.27 0.97
C TYR A 264 12.67 -24.44 -0.30
N ASN A 265 13.53 -23.40 -0.25
CA ASN A 265 13.80 -22.55 -1.38
C ASN A 265 14.89 -23.16 -2.27
N ALA A 266 14.70 -23.05 -3.59
CA ALA A 266 15.78 -23.29 -4.54
C ALA A 266 16.69 -22.07 -4.66
N PHE A 267 17.91 -22.29 -5.15
CA PHE A 267 18.77 -21.18 -5.56
C PHE A 267 18.11 -20.42 -6.72
N ASP A 268 18.10 -19.09 -6.63
CA ASP A 268 17.82 -18.28 -7.81
C ASP A 268 19.00 -18.27 -8.80
N GLN A 269 18.80 -17.69 -9.98
CA GLN A 269 19.82 -17.71 -11.01
C GLN A 269 21.05 -16.86 -10.64
N LEU A 270 20.85 -15.74 -9.94
CA LEU A 270 21.96 -14.87 -9.51
C LEU A 270 22.82 -15.58 -8.48
N GLN A 271 22.23 -16.21 -7.46
CA GLN A 271 22.95 -17.00 -6.45
C GLN A 271 23.77 -18.12 -7.06
N LYS A 272 23.26 -18.77 -8.14
CA LYS A 272 24.03 -19.79 -8.88
C LYS A 272 25.23 -19.20 -9.61
N VAL A 273 25.06 -18.05 -10.26
CA VAL A 273 26.15 -17.37 -10.98
C VAL A 273 27.21 -16.85 -10.02
N GLU A 274 26.80 -16.38 -8.84
CA GLU A 274 27.70 -15.90 -7.78
C GLU A 274 28.37 -17.03 -7.00
N GLY A 275 28.02 -18.29 -7.28
CA GLY A 275 28.67 -19.46 -6.69
C GLY A 275 28.28 -19.74 -5.23
N PHE A 276 27.09 -19.34 -4.81
CA PHE A 276 26.62 -19.65 -3.45
C PHE A 276 26.55 -21.17 -3.25
N THR A 277 27.10 -21.63 -2.13
CA THR A 277 27.10 -23.05 -1.75
C THR A 277 25.91 -23.44 -0.88
N SER A 278 25.24 -22.47 -0.30
CA SER A 278 24.01 -22.65 0.49
C SER A 278 23.04 -21.53 0.24
N VAL A 279 21.74 -21.83 0.27
CA VAL A 279 20.69 -20.81 0.14
C VAL A 279 20.78 -19.85 1.34
N PRO A 280 20.88 -18.53 1.13
CA PRO A 280 20.92 -17.55 2.20
C PRO A 280 19.71 -17.66 3.13
N ARG A 281 19.86 -17.26 4.39
CA ARG A 281 18.76 -17.25 5.35
C ARG A 281 17.57 -16.48 4.79
N TYR A 282 16.42 -17.13 4.81
CA TYR A 282 15.15 -16.54 4.48
C TYR A 282 14.07 -17.27 5.29
N ASP A 283 13.55 -16.60 6.30
CA ASP A 283 12.53 -17.13 7.20
C ASP A 283 11.33 -16.19 7.14
N ASN A 284 10.27 -16.60 6.44
CA ASN A 284 9.02 -15.85 6.37
C ASN A 284 7.90 -16.74 6.91
N ASN A 285 7.36 -16.35 8.05
CA ASN A 285 6.25 -17.04 8.66
C ASN A 285 5.09 -16.06 8.74
N ARG A 286 3.91 -16.45 8.27
CA ARG A 286 2.70 -15.65 8.34
C ARG A 286 1.66 -16.43 9.14
N PHE A 287 1.20 -15.84 10.23
CA PHE A 287 0.18 -16.39 11.12
C PHE A 287 -1.01 -15.45 11.08
N GLY A 288 -2.15 -15.93 10.62
CA GLY A 288 -3.31 -15.07 10.48
C GLY A 288 -4.62 -15.76 10.77
N GLY A 289 -5.63 -14.94 10.87
CA GLY A 289 -7.00 -15.39 10.97
C GLY A 289 -7.96 -14.29 10.57
N GLN A 290 -9.07 -14.69 10.03
CA GLN A 290 -10.13 -13.80 9.61
C GLN A 290 -11.50 -14.35 10.04
N ILE A 291 -12.40 -13.42 10.31
CA ILE A 291 -13.80 -13.72 10.60
C ILE A 291 -14.69 -12.65 10.00
N GLY A 292 -15.81 -13.06 9.45
CA GLY A 292 -16.84 -12.17 8.93
C GLY A 292 -18.23 -12.76 9.10
N GLY A 293 -19.23 -11.89 9.02
CA GLY A 293 -20.62 -12.31 9.14
C GLY A 293 -21.58 -11.14 9.31
N PRO A 294 -22.86 -11.44 9.58
CA PRO A 294 -23.88 -10.42 9.80
C PRO A 294 -23.89 -9.96 11.26
N VAL A 295 -23.86 -8.65 11.50
CA VAL A 295 -24.36 -8.05 12.76
C VAL A 295 -25.89 -8.04 12.72
N VAL A 296 -26.44 -7.64 11.56
CA VAL A 296 -27.88 -7.73 11.26
C VAL A 296 -28.02 -8.31 9.85
N LYS A 297 -28.68 -9.45 9.74
CA LYS A 297 -28.90 -10.13 8.45
C LYS A 297 -29.53 -9.19 7.42
N ASN A 298 -29.03 -9.27 6.18
CA ASN A 298 -29.41 -8.45 5.02
C ASN A 298 -29.19 -6.93 5.17
N LYS A 299 -28.48 -6.48 6.24
CA LYS A 299 -28.34 -5.04 6.50
C LYS A 299 -26.96 -4.61 6.96
N LEU A 300 -26.39 -5.27 7.96
CA LEU A 300 -25.15 -4.82 8.59
C LEU A 300 -24.19 -5.99 8.71
N PHE A 301 -23.05 -5.84 8.09
CA PHE A 301 -22.03 -6.88 7.99
C PHE A 301 -20.71 -6.37 8.53
N PHE A 302 -19.92 -7.29 9.07
CA PHE A 302 -18.54 -7.00 9.48
C PHE A 302 -17.58 -8.04 8.92
N PHE A 303 -16.35 -7.65 8.77
CA PHE A 303 -15.22 -8.54 8.50
C PHE A 303 -14.00 -8.00 9.23
N THR A 304 -13.15 -8.89 9.74
CA THR A 304 -11.86 -8.56 10.30
C THR A 304 -10.84 -9.63 9.96
N ASN A 305 -9.62 -9.19 9.69
CA ASN A 305 -8.45 -10.04 9.50
C ASN A 305 -7.31 -9.50 10.35
N PHE A 306 -6.59 -10.38 11.02
CA PHE A 306 -5.32 -10.08 11.67
C PHE A 306 -4.25 -11.03 11.16
N GLU A 307 -3.08 -10.49 10.81
CA GLU A 307 -1.91 -11.25 10.42
C GLU A 307 -0.67 -10.76 11.15
N TYR A 308 0.14 -11.69 11.64
CA TYR A 308 1.47 -11.45 12.18
C TYR A 308 2.49 -12.15 11.30
N GLU A 309 3.47 -11.39 10.80
CA GLU A 309 4.51 -11.86 9.89
C GLU A 309 5.90 -11.52 10.46
N PRO A 310 6.51 -12.40 11.25
CA PRO A 310 7.93 -12.32 11.56
C PRO A 310 8.75 -12.73 10.34
N PHE A 311 9.47 -11.79 9.79
CA PHE A 311 10.32 -11.95 8.62
C PHE A 311 11.79 -11.78 8.99
N GLY A 312 12.62 -12.76 8.67
CA GLY A 312 14.06 -12.73 8.84
C GLY A 312 14.80 -13.18 7.59
N GLN A 313 15.86 -12.47 7.25
CA GLN A 313 16.71 -12.80 6.11
C GLN A 313 18.20 -12.75 6.48
N ALA A 314 19.09 -13.18 5.57
CA ALA A 314 20.51 -12.99 5.75
C ALA A 314 20.81 -11.49 5.81
N GLY A 315 21.50 -11.08 6.86
CA GLY A 315 22.09 -9.74 6.98
C GLY A 315 23.48 -9.74 6.34
N GLY A 316 23.81 -8.68 5.61
CA GLY A 316 25.17 -8.43 5.18
C GLY A 316 26.00 -7.97 6.39
N ALA A 317 27.08 -8.67 6.74
CA ALA A 317 28.11 -8.09 7.60
C ALA A 317 29.10 -7.38 6.69
N GLY A 318 29.32 -6.07 6.91
CA GLY A 318 30.40 -5.36 6.25
C GLY A 318 31.74 -5.99 6.68
N ALA A 319 32.71 -6.07 5.78
CA ALA A 319 34.06 -6.52 6.09
C ALA A 319 34.83 -5.39 6.79
N VAL A 320 34.54 -5.15 8.08
CA VAL A 320 35.25 -4.18 8.89
C VAL A 320 36.34 -4.86 9.68
N CYS A 321 37.44 -4.15 9.90
CA CYS A 321 38.65 -4.64 10.57
C CYS A 321 38.79 -4.04 11.95
N ALA A 322 39.52 -4.76 12.83
CA ALA A 322 39.94 -4.25 14.13
C ALA A 322 41.35 -4.74 14.46
N PRO A 323 42.07 -4.03 15.32
CA PRO A 323 43.34 -4.52 15.84
C PRO A 323 43.21 -5.90 16.49
N THR A 324 44.19 -6.76 16.31
CA THR A 324 44.25 -8.06 17.00
C THR A 324 44.48 -7.87 18.52
N ALA A 325 44.29 -8.91 19.31
CA ALA A 325 44.52 -8.85 20.76
C ALA A 325 45.98 -8.42 21.09
N SER A 326 46.96 -8.87 20.31
CA SER A 326 48.36 -8.42 20.46
C SER A 326 48.52 -6.94 20.10
N SER A 327 47.86 -6.45 19.10
CA SER A 327 47.88 -5.04 18.72
C SER A 327 47.28 -4.13 19.79
N TYR A 328 46.25 -4.57 20.51
CA TYR A 328 45.69 -3.83 21.65
C TYR A 328 46.69 -3.63 22.77
N ALA A 329 47.56 -4.61 23.03
CA ALA A 329 48.63 -4.45 24.02
C ALA A 329 49.64 -3.37 23.57
N THR A 330 50.00 -3.34 22.29
CA THR A 330 50.86 -2.30 21.71
C THR A 330 50.22 -0.93 21.77
N ILE A 331 48.93 -0.82 21.42
CA ILE A 331 48.15 0.43 21.50
C ILE A 331 48.18 0.95 22.95
N ALA A 332 47.86 0.10 23.94
CA ALA A 332 47.82 0.50 25.35
C ALA A 332 49.19 0.97 25.89
N ALA A 333 50.28 0.49 25.32
CA ALA A 333 51.66 0.87 25.71
C ALA A 333 52.15 2.13 24.95
N THR A 334 51.43 2.65 23.98
CA THR A 334 51.86 3.79 23.16
C THR A 334 51.65 5.10 23.91
N PRO A 335 52.70 5.93 24.13
CA PRO A 335 52.52 7.22 24.79
C PRO A 335 51.86 8.25 23.89
N GLY A 336 51.21 9.25 24.51
CA GLY A 336 50.60 10.39 23.81
C GLY A 336 49.22 10.14 23.24
N LEU A 337 48.59 9.01 23.53
CA LEU A 337 47.20 8.76 23.14
C LEU A 337 46.20 9.50 24.03
N SER A 338 45.11 9.93 23.46
CA SER A 338 43.96 10.51 24.18
C SER A 338 43.28 9.42 25.02
N ALA A 339 43.26 9.63 26.33
CA ALA A 339 42.61 8.69 27.25
C ALA A 339 41.11 8.51 26.95
N THR A 340 40.45 9.57 26.51
CA THR A 340 39.02 9.54 26.12
C THR A 340 38.80 8.69 24.87
N ASN A 341 39.56 8.96 23.80
CA ASN A 341 39.39 8.28 22.52
C ASN A 341 39.79 6.79 22.63
N LEU A 342 40.86 6.50 23.39
CA LEU A 342 41.26 5.14 23.68
C LEU A 342 40.18 4.37 24.47
N ALA A 343 39.59 5.00 25.49
CA ALA A 343 38.52 4.37 26.27
C ALA A 343 37.27 4.09 25.44
N ILE A 344 36.88 5.02 24.57
CA ILE A 344 35.77 4.83 23.63
C ILE A 344 36.08 3.69 22.64
N PHE A 345 37.26 3.69 22.05
CA PHE A 345 37.68 2.64 21.11
C PHE A 345 37.66 1.26 21.78
N GLN A 346 38.31 1.11 22.94
CA GLN A 346 38.32 -0.15 23.68
C GLN A 346 36.96 -0.61 24.18
N LYS A 347 36.06 0.32 24.48
CA LYS A 347 34.69 -0.01 24.92
C LYS A 347 33.84 -0.62 23.83
N TYR A 348 33.94 -0.13 22.60
CA TYR A 348 32.99 -0.47 21.53
C TYR A 348 33.59 -1.38 20.45
N VAL A 349 34.91 -1.38 20.26
CA VAL A 349 35.58 -2.16 19.23
C VAL A 349 36.27 -3.37 19.86
N PRO A 350 35.76 -4.59 19.72
CA PRO A 350 36.43 -5.80 20.17
C PRO A 350 37.67 -6.11 19.29
N ALA A 351 38.56 -6.94 19.78
CA ALA A 351 39.70 -7.41 18.97
C ALA A 351 39.21 -8.20 17.75
N GLY A 352 39.82 -7.96 16.60
CA GLY A 352 39.60 -8.74 15.39
C GLY A 352 40.07 -10.20 15.58
N THR A 353 39.25 -11.14 15.14
CA THR A 353 39.48 -12.58 15.34
C THR A 353 39.30 -13.44 14.10
N THR A 354 38.74 -12.88 13.03
CA THR A 354 38.49 -13.63 11.81
C THR A 354 39.51 -13.30 10.72
N ASP A 355 39.98 -14.32 10.03
CA ASP A 355 40.79 -14.11 8.84
C ASP A 355 39.94 -13.44 7.76
N SER A 356 40.44 -12.33 7.23
CA SER A 356 39.79 -11.59 6.17
C SER A 356 40.85 -11.06 5.22
N SER A 357 40.71 -11.36 3.94
CA SER A 357 41.57 -10.82 2.89
C SER A 357 41.46 -9.29 2.74
N SER A 358 40.42 -8.70 3.32
CA SER A 358 40.23 -7.25 3.34
C SER A 358 40.95 -6.55 4.49
N CYS A 359 41.48 -7.30 5.48
CA CYS A 359 42.14 -6.76 6.64
C CYS A 359 43.64 -6.99 6.54
N GLY A 360 44.40 -5.92 6.42
CA GLY A 360 45.87 -5.92 6.41
C GLY A 360 46.45 -5.15 7.60
N PRO A 361 47.75 -5.23 7.84
CA PRO A 361 48.41 -4.44 8.89
C PRO A 361 48.26 -2.95 8.58
N ILE A 362 47.92 -2.17 9.59
CA ILE A 362 47.77 -0.70 9.50
C ILE A 362 49.08 -0.02 9.99
N ASN A 363 49.33 1.19 9.52
CA ASN A 363 50.48 1.99 9.95
C ASN A 363 50.30 2.45 11.40
N TRP A 364 51.44 2.44 12.16
CA TRP A 364 51.43 2.82 13.56
C TRP A 364 52.59 3.73 13.91
N ALA A 365 52.59 4.22 15.14
CA ALA A 365 53.60 5.13 15.68
C ALA A 365 55.04 4.63 15.47
N GLY A 366 55.98 5.53 15.15
CA GLY A 366 57.38 5.21 14.94
C GLY A 366 57.68 4.42 13.67
N GLY A 367 56.76 4.37 12.69
CA GLY A 367 56.92 3.65 11.44
C GLY A 367 56.72 2.12 11.57
N THR A 368 56.13 1.69 12.67
CA THR A 368 55.74 0.29 12.88
C THR A 368 54.38 -0.01 12.24
N THR A 369 53.96 -1.26 12.25
CA THR A 369 52.64 -1.67 11.80
C THR A 369 51.94 -2.47 12.87
N LEU A 370 50.58 -2.37 12.90
CA LEU A 370 49.73 -3.17 13.77
C LEU A 370 48.97 -4.21 12.95
N PRO A 371 49.07 -5.49 13.28
CA PRO A 371 48.19 -6.51 12.70
C PRO A 371 46.72 -6.21 12.98
N THR A 372 45.89 -6.35 11.95
CA THR A 372 44.41 -6.31 12.08
C THR A 372 43.82 -7.62 11.61
N ALA A 373 42.60 -7.88 12.04
CA ALA A 373 41.78 -9.01 11.60
C ALA A 373 40.30 -8.58 11.48
N GLY A 374 39.52 -9.36 10.80
CA GLY A 374 38.09 -9.08 10.60
C GLY A 374 37.32 -9.16 11.92
N LEU A 375 36.31 -8.31 12.07
CA LEU A 375 35.33 -8.41 13.14
C LEU A 375 34.23 -9.42 12.76
N ALA A 376 33.96 -10.36 13.67
CA ALA A 376 32.87 -11.31 13.54
C ALA A 376 31.52 -10.63 13.88
N ILE A 377 31.09 -9.71 13.04
CA ILE A 377 29.82 -8.98 13.24
C ILE A 377 28.70 -9.70 12.48
N THR A 378 27.66 -10.06 13.23
CA THR A 378 26.40 -10.53 12.64
C THR A 378 25.36 -9.43 12.77
N ALA A 379 25.04 -8.79 11.67
CA ALA A 379 23.96 -7.81 11.63
C ALA A 379 22.61 -8.55 11.59
N PRO A 380 21.70 -8.33 12.55
CA PRO A 380 20.37 -8.91 12.48
C PRO A 380 19.58 -8.24 11.33
N SER A 381 18.99 -9.05 10.46
CA SER A 381 18.09 -8.58 9.42
C SER A 381 16.74 -9.24 9.62
N PHE A 382 15.88 -8.57 10.38
CA PHE A 382 14.50 -9.01 10.60
C PHE A 382 13.55 -7.82 10.65
N THR A 383 12.31 -8.09 10.30
CA THR A 383 11.19 -7.15 10.48
C THR A 383 9.97 -7.92 10.96
N ASN A 384 9.39 -7.48 12.05
CA ASN A 384 8.13 -8.01 12.55
C ASN A 384 6.98 -7.15 12.06
N TYR A 385 6.16 -7.71 11.19
CA TYR A 385 4.96 -7.03 10.68
C TYR A 385 3.72 -7.48 11.45
N LYS A 386 2.81 -6.54 11.66
CA LYS A 386 1.44 -6.80 12.14
C LYS A 386 0.47 -6.06 11.24
N PHE A 387 -0.53 -6.76 10.78
CA PHE A 387 -1.57 -6.24 9.91
C PHE A 387 -2.92 -6.47 10.56
N LEU A 388 -3.72 -5.42 10.65
CA LEU A 388 -5.13 -5.49 11.03
C LEU A 388 -5.94 -4.85 9.92
N THR A 389 -6.91 -5.56 9.38
CA THR A 389 -7.84 -5.06 8.37
C THR A 389 -9.26 -5.32 8.87
N THR A 390 -10.06 -4.27 8.93
CA THR A 390 -11.47 -4.36 9.35
C THR A 390 -12.38 -3.70 8.35
N SER A 391 -13.55 -4.26 8.14
CA SER A 391 -14.61 -3.67 7.34
C SER A 391 -15.94 -3.71 8.07
N MET A 392 -16.78 -2.71 7.82
CA MET A 392 -18.16 -2.66 8.24
C MET A 392 -19.01 -2.09 7.11
N ASP A 393 -20.00 -2.85 6.69
CA ASP A 393 -20.88 -2.53 5.58
C ASP A 393 -22.33 -2.48 6.06
N TRP A 394 -22.95 -1.33 5.86
CA TRP A 394 -24.31 -1.07 6.28
C TRP A 394 -25.20 -0.70 5.09
N ASP A 395 -26.12 -1.59 4.74
CA ASP A 395 -27.18 -1.36 3.79
C ASP A 395 -28.41 -0.80 4.54
N ILE A 396 -28.44 0.54 4.69
CA ILE A 396 -29.45 1.27 5.48
C ILE A 396 -30.83 1.10 4.85
N SER A 397 -30.88 1.27 3.54
CA SER A 397 -32.09 1.15 2.73
C SER A 397 -31.74 0.62 1.31
N ALA A 398 -32.74 0.40 0.47
CA ALA A 398 -32.51 0.11 -0.94
C ALA A 398 -31.82 1.26 -1.70
N LYS A 399 -31.74 2.45 -1.11
CA LYS A 399 -31.14 3.64 -1.70
C LYS A 399 -29.84 4.09 -1.05
N ASP A 400 -29.61 3.69 0.20
CA ASP A 400 -28.52 4.22 1.02
C ASP A 400 -27.65 3.09 1.55
N GLN A 401 -26.37 3.16 1.25
CA GLN A 401 -25.36 2.19 1.67
C GLN A 401 -24.14 2.93 2.23
N ILE A 402 -23.59 2.43 3.33
CA ILE A 402 -22.34 2.93 3.93
C ILE A 402 -21.33 1.80 3.99
N ARG A 403 -20.10 2.07 3.60
CA ARG A 403 -18.96 1.15 3.64
C ARG A 403 -17.81 1.79 4.42
N GLY A 404 -17.42 1.20 5.52
CA GLY A 404 -16.33 1.66 6.36
C GLY A 404 -15.17 0.67 6.37
N ARG A 405 -13.92 1.18 6.30
CA ARG A 405 -12.70 0.38 6.44
C ARG A 405 -11.73 1.03 7.40
N TYR A 406 -11.06 0.21 8.16
CA TYR A 406 -9.90 0.62 8.92
C TYR A 406 -8.78 -0.40 8.75
N ILE A 407 -7.62 0.08 8.37
CA ILE A 407 -6.43 -0.73 8.15
C ILE A 407 -5.30 -0.16 9.01
N TYR A 408 -4.67 -1.03 9.75
CA TYR A 408 -3.49 -0.73 10.55
C TYR A 408 -2.35 -1.67 10.20
N ASN A 409 -1.19 -1.11 9.90
CA ASN A 409 0.03 -1.87 9.77
C ASN A 409 1.08 -1.37 10.77
N SER A 410 1.89 -2.28 11.27
CA SER A 410 3.08 -1.98 12.05
C SER A 410 4.23 -2.82 11.53
N ALA A 411 5.38 -2.18 11.34
CA ALA A 411 6.62 -2.85 11.00
C ALA A 411 7.68 -2.43 12.01
N VAL A 412 8.30 -3.40 12.68
CA VAL A 412 9.40 -3.15 13.62
C VAL A 412 10.60 -3.96 13.19
N GLY A 413 11.59 -3.28 12.62
CA GLY A 413 12.88 -3.84 12.24
C GLY A 413 13.97 -3.35 13.15
N VAL A 414 15.21 -3.61 12.73
CA VAL A 414 16.42 -3.11 13.36
C VAL A 414 17.19 -2.29 12.34
N ASP A 415 17.57 -1.08 12.71
CA ASP A 415 18.53 -0.29 11.96
C ASP A 415 19.94 -0.82 12.25
N THR A 416 20.59 -1.31 11.22
CA THR A 416 21.94 -1.88 11.26
C THR A 416 22.92 -1.07 10.40
N SER A 417 22.58 0.19 10.10
CA SER A 417 23.46 1.11 9.34
C SER A 417 24.76 1.42 10.09
N ALA A 418 24.74 1.36 11.43
CA ALA A 418 25.95 1.35 12.24
C ALA A 418 26.69 0.01 12.09
N ASN A 419 28.04 0.02 12.04
CA ASN A 419 28.81 -1.24 11.91
C ASN A 419 28.74 -2.10 13.16
N LEU A 420 28.69 -1.50 14.34
CA LEU A 420 28.87 -2.20 15.61
C LEU A 420 27.52 -2.51 16.28
N PRO A 421 27.30 -3.74 16.78
CA PRO A 421 26.04 -4.16 17.39
C PRO A 421 25.56 -3.30 18.56
N ALA A 422 26.52 -2.66 19.28
CA ALA A 422 26.18 -1.74 20.38
C ALA A 422 25.31 -0.55 19.96
N PHE A 423 25.31 -0.21 18.67
CA PHE A 423 24.61 0.93 18.10
C PHE A 423 23.41 0.52 17.22
N PHE A 424 23.07 -0.76 17.16
CA PHE A 424 21.87 -1.23 16.47
C PHE A 424 20.63 -0.81 17.26
N LEU A 425 19.67 -0.19 16.57
CA LEU A 425 18.51 0.41 17.18
C LEU A 425 17.20 -0.08 16.55
N PRO A 426 16.11 -0.21 17.33
CA PRO A 426 14.83 -0.57 16.75
C PRO A 426 14.30 0.54 15.85
N GLN A 427 13.70 0.14 14.72
CA GLN A 427 13.10 1.03 13.73
C GLN A 427 11.58 0.77 13.64
N PRO A 428 10.77 1.42 14.46
CA PRO A 428 9.33 1.26 14.43
C PRO A 428 8.67 2.11 13.34
N ASN A 429 7.80 1.49 12.55
CA ASN A 429 6.95 2.15 11.57
C ASN A 429 5.48 1.83 11.88
N LYS A 430 4.61 2.82 11.77
CA LYS A 430 3.17 2.68 12.00
C LYS A 430 2.40 3.35 10.86
N PHE A 431 1.39 2.64 10.39
CA PHE A 431 0.57 3.07 9.27
C PHE A 431 -0.90 2.87 9.60
N HIS A 432 -1.72 3.84 9.24
CA HIS A 432 -3.17 3.80 9.42
C HIS A 432 -3.83 4.27 8.13
N LEU A 433 -4.92 3.63 7.76
CA LEU A 433 -5.81 4.11 6.72
C LEU A 433 -7.26 3.90 7.18
N PHE A 434 -8.06 4.93 7.04
CA PHE A 434 -9.50 4.90 7.27
C PHE A 434 -10.22 5.36 6.03
N THR A 435 -11.28 4.66 5.67
CA THR A 435 -12.21 5.08 4.61
C THR A 435 -13.65 4.96 5.08
N LEU A 436 -14.47 5.91 4.68
CA LEU A 436 -15.92 5.86 4.79
C LEU A 436 -16.52 6.31 3.47
N ASN A 437 -17.28 5.41 2.86
CA ASN A 437 -17.95 5.65 1.58
C ASN A 437 -19.45 5.53 1.77
N GLU A 438 -20.20 6.49 1.29
CA GLU A 438 -21.66 6.49 1.26
C GLU A 438 -22.13 6.49 -0.20
N TYR A 439 -23.11 5.65 -0.50
CA TYR A 439 -23.74 5.52 -1.81
C TYR A 439 -25.22 5.83 -1.68
N HIS A 440 -25.67 6.84 -2.42
CA HIS A 440 -27.08 7.25 -2.44
C HIS A 440 -27.68 7.11 -3.85
N THR A 441 -28.74 6.34 -3.97
CA THR A 441 -29.53 6.21 -5.20
C THR A 441 -30.69 7.19 -5.16
N VAL A 442 -30.53 8.38 -5.74
CA VAL A 442 -31.59 9.40 -5.83
C VAL A 442 -32.73 8.89 -6.70
N SER A 443 -32.38 8.32 -7.86
CA SER A 443 -33.30 7.71 -8.82
C SER A 443 -32.57 6.64 -9.64
N PRO A 444 -33.25 5.81 -10.43
CA PRO A 444 -32.61 4.84 -11.32
C PRO A 444 -31.61 5.45 -12.32
N THR A 445 -31.69 6.75 -12.56
CA THR A 445 -30.82 7.47 -13.49
C THR A 445 -29.87 8.45 -12.81
N LEU A 446 -29.94 8.60 -11.49
CA LEU A 446 -29.12 9.55 -10.74
C LEU A 446 -28.64 8.91 -9.45
N THR A 447 -27.34 8.72 -9.33
CA THR A 447 -26.69 8.20 -8.14
C THR A 447 -25.60 9.14 -7.65
N ASN A 448 -25.38 9.15 -6.35
CA ASN A 448 -24.33 9.90 -5.70
C ASN A 448 -23.45 8.95 -4.90
N GLU A 449 -22.18 9.28 -4.78
CA GLU A 449 -21.21 8.64 -3.91
C GLU A 449 -20.40 9.70 -3.16
N PHE A 450 -20.41 9.65 -1.84
CA PHE A 450 -19.58 10.49 -0.98
C PHE A 450 -18.50 9.66 -0.31
N ARG A 451 -17.28 10.22 -0.18
CA ARG A 451 -16.13 9.52 0.40
C ARG A 451 -15.34 10.39 1.34
N LEU A 452 -14.97 9.82 2.48
CA LEU A 452 -13.98 10.34 3.40
C LEU A 452 -12.81 9.38 3.50
N GLY A 453 -11.61 9.92 3.45
CA GLY A 453 -10.36 9.19 3.59
C GLY A 453 -9.43 9.87 4.57
N PHE A 454 -8.76 9.06 5.37
CA PHE A 454 -7.64 9.50 6.19
C PHE A 454 -6.56 8.45 6.15
N ASN A 455 -5.32 8.87 5.89
CA ASN A 455 -4.17 8.01 6.12
C ASN A 455 -3.12 8.70 6.97
N ARG A 456 -2.39 7.89 7.73
CA ARG A 456 -1.27 8.33 8.55
C ARG A 456 -0.11 7.35 8.41
N PHE A 457 1.08 7.90 8.23
CA PHE A 457 2.34 7.21 8.34
C PHE A 457 3.20 7.89 9.38
N ALA A 458 3.87 7.12 10.22
CA ALA A 458 4.87 7.62 11.15
C ALA A 458 6.07 6.67 11.16
N GLN A 459 7.23 7.23 10.87
CA GLN A 459 8.52 6.54 10.87
C GLN A 459 9.51 7.34 11.70
N GLU A 460 10.33 6.65 12.46
CA GLU A 460 11.38 7.24 13.27
C GLU A 460 12.65 6.42 13.14
N PHE A 461 13.76 7.11 12.84
CA PHE A 461 15.11 6.61 12.94
C PHE A 461 15.74 7.29 14.15
N THR A 462 15.83 6.55 15.24
CA THR A 462 16.41 7.07 16.49
C THR A 462 17.94 7.00 16.45
N SER A 463 18.59 7.91 17.15
CA SER A 463 20.05 7.86 17.39
C SER A 463 20.42 7.16 18.69
N GLY A 464 19.45 6.67 19.45
CA GLY A 464 19.69 6.15 20.79
C GLY A 464 20.13 7.23 21.79
N ASN A 465 20.38 6.79 23.00
CA ASN A 465 20.83 7.67 24.08
C ASN A 465 22.27 7.27 24.50
N PHE A 466 23.22 7.55 23.63
CA PHE A 466 24.64 7.29 23.87
C PHE A 466 25.34 8.60 24.24
N ALA A 467 26.22 8.53 25.24
CA ALA A 467 27.03 9.66 25.69
C ALA A 467 28.47 9.54 25.19
N PHE A 468 29.02 10.64 24.69
CA PHE A 468 30.43 10.79 24.40
C PHE A 468 31.03 11.85 25.37
N PRO A 469 32.09 11.57 26.13
CA PRO A 469 32.64 12.53 27.08
C PRO A 469 33.06 13.84 26.41
N GLY A 470 32.55 14.97 26.92
CA GLY A 470 32.85 16.29 26.41
C GLY A 470 31.99 16.76 25.23
N LEU A 471 31.08 15.93 24.71
CA LEU A 471 30.15 16.29 23.64
C LEU A 471 28.69 16.22 24.12
N ASP A 472 27.87 16.99 23.46
CA ASP A 472 26.40 17.02 23.68
C ASP A 472 25.67 15.77 23.18
N SER A 473 26.30 15.03 22.27
CA SER A 473 25.78 13.80 21.68
C SER A 473 26.91 12.92 21.19
N PHE A 474 26.64 11.62 21.03
CA PHE A 474 27.63 10.69 20.46
C PHE A 474 27.64 10.90 18.93
N PRO A 475 28.79 11.31 18.34
CA PRO A 475 28.93 11.46 16.90
C PRO A 475 29.05 10.11 16.19
N ASN A 476 29.04 10.09 14.87
CA ASN A 476 29.60 9.00 14.10
C ASN A 476 31.11 9.24 13.95
N LEU A 477 31.94 8.21 14.20
CA LEU A 477 33.38 8.23 14.04
C LEU A 477 33.74 7.13 13.04
N GLN A 478 34.33 7.48 11.91
CA GLN A 478 34.75 6.50 10.91
C GLN A 478 36.27 6.44 10.84
N ILE A 479 36.82 5.22 10.80
CA ILE A 479 38.25 4.95 10.71
C ILE A 479 38.51 4.18 9.43
N ASN A 480 39.12 4.85 8.44
CA ASN A 480 39.19 4.36 7.08
C ASN A 480 40.13 3.18 6.90
N ASP A 481 41.30 3.19 7.55
CA ASP A 481 42.30 2.09 7.50
C ASP A 481 41.80 0.80 8.18
N LEU A 482 40.71 0.86 8.95
CA LEU A 482 40.02 -0.30 9.52
C LEU A 482 38.82 -0.76 8.65
N GLY A 483 38.87 -0.53 7.35
CA GLY A 483 37.81 -0.91 6.44
C GLY A 483 36.57 -0.05 6.63
N GLN A 484 36.74 1.23 6.91
CA GLN A 484 35.66 2.21 7.18
C GLN A 484 34.87 1.82 8.45
N LEU A 485 35.52 1.34 9.48
CA LEU A 485 34.90 1.00 10.75
C LEU A 485 34.23 2.23 11.35
N GLN A 486 32.93 2.15 11.57
CA GLN A 486 32.12 3.19 12.22
C GLN A 486 31.91 2.88 13.69
N ILE A 487 32.19 3.86 14.55
CA ILE A 487 31.90 3.85 15.99
C ILE A 487 30.87 4.94 16.26
N GLY A 488 29.71 4.56 16.73
CA GLY A 488 28.59 5.47 16.96
C GLY A 488 27.34 5.08 16.17
N PRO A 489 26.22 5.71 16.47
CA PRO A 489 24.97 5.53 15.72
C PRO A 489 25.10 6.04 14.28
N ASP A 490 24.20 5.59 13.40
CA ASP A 490 24.11 6.05 12.01
C ASP A 490 24.24 7.58 11.92
N PRO A 491 25.16 8.12 11.09
CA PRO A 491 25.36 9.57 10.93
C PRO A 491 24.11 10.29 10.44
N ASN A 492 23.18 9.58 9.79
CA ASN A 492 21.92 10.14 9.31
C ASN A 492 20.81 10.21 10.38
N ALA A 493 20.99 9.56 11.54
CA ALA A 493 20.03 9.64 12.64
C ALA A 493 20.34 10.82 13.58
N PRO A 494 19.32 11.45 14.22
CA PRO A 494 17.90 11.08 14.19
C PRO A 494 17.17 11.64 12.96
N GLN A 495 16.20 10.89 12.45
CA GLN A 495 15.28 11.32 11.42
C GLN A 495 13.87 10.90 11.80
N SER A 496 12.89 11.68 11.37
CA SER A 496 11.48 11.31 11.52
C SER A 496 10.64 11.83 10.36
N THR A 497 9.64 11.05 10.00
CA THR A 497 8.65 11.45 9.00
C THR A 497 7.26 11.13 9.54
N VAL A 498 6.39 12.13 9.54
CA VAL A 498 4.98 11.94 9.78
C VAL A 498 4.21 12.46 8.57
N GLN A 499 3.37 11.62 7.98
CA GLN A 499 2.46 12.02 6.92
C GLN A 499 1.03 11.81 7.42
N ASN A 500 0.18 12.83 7.30
CA ASN A 500 -1.26 12.71 7.46
C ASN A 500 -1.92 13.23 6.20
N THR A 501 -2.72 12.41 5.54
CA THR A 501 -3.50 12.82 4.37
C THR A 501 -4.97 12.74 4.74
N TYR A 502 -5.67 13.85 4.57
CA TYR A 502 -7.11 13.96 4.68
C TYR A 502 -7.67 14.10 3.27
N GLN A 503 -8.65 13.29 2.94
CA GLN A 503 -9.30 13.29 1.65
C GLN A 503 -10.81 13.37 1.85
N MET A 504 -11.45 14.21 1.06
CA MET A 504 -12.89 14.25 0.92
C MET A 504 -13.22 14.30 -0.55
N ALA A 505 -14.12 13.48 -0.97
CA ALA A 505 -14.48 13.38 -2.36
C ALA A 505 -15.97 13.02 -2.52
N ASP A 506 -16.60 13.47 -3.64
CA ASP A 506 -18.03 13.26 -3.93
C ASP A 506 -18.30 13.12 -5.44
N ALA A 507 -19.11 12.14 -5.94
CA ALA A 507 -19.46 11.83 -7.35
C ALA A 507 -20.95 11.75 -7.63
N LEU A 508 -21.35 12.41 -8.70
CA LEU A 508 -22.69 12.31 -9.28
C LEU A 508 -22.61 11.58 -10.62
N THR A 509 -23.32 10.48 -10.74
CA THR A 509 -23.53 9.81 -12.02
C THR A 509 -24.96 10.05 -12.48
N TRP A 510 -25.11 10.64 -13.67
CA TRP A 510 -26.41 10.95 -14.25
C TRP A 510 -26.53 10.35 -15.65
N THR A 511 -27.47 9.43 -15.81
CA THR A 511 -27.80 8.83 -17.11
C THR A 511 -29.02 9.54 -17.74
N ARG A 512 -28.85 10.06 -18.95
CA ARG A 512 -29.90 10.71 -19.70
C ARG A 512 -29.86 10.33 -21.18
N GLY A 513 -30.80 9.54 -21.62
CA GLY A 513 -30.82 9.03 -22.99
C GLY A 513 -29.55 8.21 -23.30
N SER A 514 -28.79 8.62 -24.32
CA SER A 514 -27.55 7.96 -24.74
C SER A 514 -26.31 8.41 -23.97
N HIS A 515 -26.43 9.34 -23.02
CA HIS A 515 -25.34 9.90 -22.24
C HIS A 515 -25.32 9.34 -20.82
N THR A 516 -24.12 9.01 -20.32
CA THR A 516 -23.86 8.79 -18.92
C THR A 516 -22.79 9.78 -18.47
N LEU A 517 -23.25 10.81 -17.80
CA LEU A 517 -22.43 11.89 -17.30
C LEU A 517 -21.94 11.55 -15.88
N LYS A 518 -20.65 11.67 -15.64
CA LYS A 518 -20.06 11.67 -14.30
C LYS A 518 -19.41 13.01 -14.04
N PHE A 519 -19.66 13.56 -12.87
CA PHE A 519 -19.04 14.78 -12.37
C PHE A 519 -18.34 14.48 -11.06
N GLY A 520 -17.17 15.03 -10.79
CA GLY A 520 -16.45 14.80 -9.55
C GLY A 520 -15.64 15.96 -9.01
N ILE A 521 -15.59 16.07 -7.67
CA ILE A 521 -14.69 16.96 -6.94
C ILE A 521 -13.98 16.18 -5.84
N GLU A 522 -12.73 16.50 -5.61
CA GLU A 522 -11.92 15.91 -4.57
C GLU A 522 -11.05 16.97 -3.93
N GLY A 523 -11.07 17.06 -2.60
CA GLY A 523 -10.15 17.87 -1.80
C GLY A 523 -9.18 16.98 -1.04
N ARG A 524 -7.89 17.33 -1.07
CA ARG A 524 -6.86 16.69 -0.26
C ARG A 524 -6.09 17.71 0.56
N LYS A 525 -5.84 17.38 1.83
CA LYS A 525 -4.90 18.09 2.69
C LYS A 525 -3.84 17.11 3.17
N LEU A 526 -2.60 17.38 2.79
CA LEU A 526 -1.42 16.69 3.30
C LEU A 526 -0.80 17.55 4.40
N ILE A 527 -0.46 16.94 5.54
CA ILE A 527 0.34 17.53 6.60
C ILE A 527 1.51 16.58 6.82
N ALA A 528 2.72 17.03 6.48
CA ALA A 528 3.90 16.18 6.43
C ALA A 528 5.13 16.83 7.06
N PRO A 529 5.14 17.00 8.41
CA PRO A 529 6.36 17.39 9.10
C PRO A 529 7.41 16.30 9.00
N GLN A 530 8.63 16.71 8.67
CA GLN A 530 9.79 15.83 8.56
C GLN A 530 10.98 16.42 9.29
N THR A 531 11.74 15.58 9.97
CA THR A 531 13.09 15.88 10.42
C THR A 531 14.05 15.09 9.54
N PHE A 532 14.75 15.81 8.66
CA PHE A 532 15.67 15.18 7.72
C PHE A 532 16.91 16.06 7.56
N THR A 533 17.75 16.03 8.59
CA THR A 533 19.06 16.65 8.54
C THR A 533 20.09 15.63 8.94
N GLN A 534 20.93 15.25 8.01
CA GLN A 534 22.03 14.32 8.25
C GLN A 534 23.09 14.99 9.14
N ARG A 535 23.86 14.20 9.83
CA ARG A 535 25.06 14.61 10.59
C ARG A 535 24.84 15.68 11.66
N VAL A 536 23.62 15.78 12.21
CA VAL A 536 23.33 16.78 13.28
C VAL A 536 24.14 16.53 14.56
N ARG A 537 24.60 15.30 14.77
CA ARG A 537 25.45 14.90 15.92
C ARG A 537 26.95 15.01 15.63
N GLY A 538 27.31 15.20 14.39
CA GLY A 538 28.67 15.17 13.86
C GLY A 538 29.00 13.84 13.20
N ASP A 539 29.79 13.91 12.15
CA ASP A 539 30.34 12.82 11.38
C ASP A 539 31.83 13.16 11.16
N TYR A 540 32.69 12.39 11.80
CA TYR A 540 34.14 12.63 11.80
C TYR A 540 34.84 11.39 11.28
N GLU A 541 35.50 11.53 10.13
CA GLU A 541 36.20 10.46 9.46
C GLU A 541 37.72 10.70 9.53
N TYR A 542 38.45 9.66 9.92
CA TYR A 542 39.88 9.63 10.04
C TYR A 542 40.49 8.67 9.01
N ASN A 543 41.56 9.09 8.34
CA ASN A 543 42.25 8.20 7.41
C ASN A 543 42.90 7.01 8.13
N ASP A 544 43.34 7.19 9.34
CA ASP A 544 43.99 6.15 10.13
C ASP A 544 43.60 6.17 11.63
N LEU A 545 43.76 5.01 12.28
CA LEU A 545 43.46 4.82 13.70
C LEU A 545 44.32 5.69 14.62
N LEU A 546 45.60 5.93 14.27
CA LEU A 546 46.52 6.69 15.09
C LEU A 546 46.04 8.15 15.21
N SER A 547 45.63 8.76 14.14
CA SER A 547 45.06 10.12 14.11
C SER A 547 43.87 10.24 15.05
N PHE A 548 42.95 9.28 15.04
CA PHE A 548 41.84 9.25 15.99
C PHE A 548 42.29 9.12 17.43
N LEU A 549 43.20 8.20 17.71
CA LEU A 549 43.67 7.91 19.09
C LEU A 549 44.57 8.99 19.66
N THR A 550 45.24 9.81 18.84
CA THR A 550 46.05 10.96 19.29
C THR A 550 45.23 12.25 19.40
N ASP A 551 43.91 12.19 19.20
CA ASP A 551 42.98 13.35 19.20
C ASP A 551 43.37 14.40 18.15
N ALA A 552 43.90 13.97 17.02
CA ALA A 552 44.16 14.83 15.87
C ALA A 552 42.83 15.28 15.23
N PRO A 553 42.81 16.41 14.53
CA PRO A 553 41.65 16.76 13.71
C PRO A 553 41.32 15.66 12.70
N ALA A 554 40.01 15.40 12.50
CA ALA A 554 39.56 14.46 11.48
C ALA A 554 40.01 14.93 10.09
N ASP A 555 40.76 14.10 9.39
CA ASP A 555 41.51 14.46 8.17
C ASP A 555 40.87 13.93 6.89
N ALA A 556 39.85 13.07 6.99
CA ALA A 556 39.05 12.61 5.84
C ALA A 556 37.74 13.37 5.72
N LEU A 557 37.00 13.54 6.82
CA LEU A 557 35.76 14.34 6.90
C LEU A 557 35.58 14.88 8.32
N ALA A 558 35.20 16.15 8.44
CA ALA A 558 34.72 16.74 9.67
C ALA A 558 33.49 17.58 9.38
N GLU A 559 32.33 17.02 9.64
CA GLU A 559 31.05 17.65 9.29
C GLU A 559 30.06 17.58 10.46
N ARG A 560 29.42 18.71 10.75
CA ARG A 560 28.27 18.76 11.64
C ARG A 560 27.25 19.74 11.09
N SER A 561 26.06 19.23 10.80
CA SER A 561 24.95 20.07 10.36
C SER A 561 24.38 20.86 11.53
N ASN A 562 24.06 22.14 11.26
CA ASN A 562 23.51 23.07 12.24
C ASN A 562 22.25 23.72 11.69
N GLY A 563 21.33 24.15 12.56
CA GLY A 563 20.09 24.82 12.20
C GLY A 563 18.84 24.04 12.56
N ASN A 564 17.69 24.45 12.03
CA ASN A 564 16.42 23.78 12.27
C ASN A 564 16.30 22.54 11.36
N PRO A 565 16.31 21.33 11.90
CA PRO A 565 16.20 20.09 11.10
C PRO A 565 14.77 19.80 10.63
N VAL A 566 13.77 20.55 11.12
CA VAL A 566 12.36 20.28 10.83
C VAL A 566 11.89 21.13 9.65
N PHE A 567 11.30 20.48 8.67
CA PHE A 567 10.59 21.15 7.58
C PHE A 567 9.20 20.54 7.37
N TYR A 568 8.33 21.31 6.72
CA TYR A 568 6.93 20.95 6.53
C TYR A 568 6.65 20.80 5.04
N GLY A 569 6.25 19.59 4.63
CA GLY A 569 5.81 19.27 3.27
C GLY A 569 4.30 19.40 3.09
N ASP A 570 3.69 20.43 3.70
CA ASP A 570 2.24 20.60 3.70
C ASP A 570 1.71 21.00 2.33
N GLN A 571 0.65 20.34 1.88
CA GLN A 571 0.00 20.59 0.60
C GLN A 571 -1.52 20.61 0.75
N SER A 572 -2.18 21.43 -0.05
CA SER A 572 -3.63 21.38 -0.26
C SER A 572 -3.89 21.30 -1.76
N ALA A 573 -4.81 20.46 -2.15
CA ALA A 573 -5.16 20.28 -3.56
C ALA A 573 -6.67 20.08 -3.71
N ILE A 574 -7.20 20.63 -4.80
CA ILE A 574 -8.58 20.42 -5.22
C ILE A 574 -8.54 19.92 -6.66
N TYR A 575 -9.28 18.88 -6.93
CA TYR A 575 -9.42 18.27 -8.25
C TYR A 575 -10.90 18.22 -8.61
N TRP A 576 -11.20 18.37 -9.87
CA TRP A 576 -12.53 18.16 -10.41
C TRP A 576 -12.44 17.49 -11.76
N TYR A 577 -13.48 16.75 -12.12
CA TYR A 577 -13.55 16.14 -13.43
C TYR A 577 -14.99 16.11 -13.94
N VAL A 578 -15.11 15.99 -15.26
CA VAL A 578 -16.34 15.65 -15.95
C VAL A 578 -16.05 14.56 -16.96
N ASN A 579 -16.91 13.56 -17.02
CA ASN A 579 -16.83 12.47 -17.99
C ASN A 579 -18.20 12.22 -18.61
N ASP A 580 -18.23 11.99 -19.92
CA ASP A 580 -19.42 11.57 -20.66
C ASP A 580 -19.12 10.27 -21.41
N ASN A 581 -19.82 9.21 -21.06
CA ASN A 581 -19.86 7.98 -21.83
C ASN A 581 -21.06 8.09 -22.79
N TRP A 582 -20.81 8.61 -23.99
CA TRP A 582 -21.83 8.87 -25.00
C TRP A 582 -21.96 7.71 -25.97
N ARG A 583 -23.11 7.04 -25.93
CA ARG A 583 -23.46 6.00 -26.90
C ARG A 583 -24.16 6.62 -28.12
N ILE A 584 -23.38 6.95 -29.15
CA ILE A 584 -23.89 7.54 -30.39
C ILE A 584 -24.73 6.53 -31.17
N ARG A 585 -24.28 5.26 -31.18
CA ARG A 585 -24.97 4.13 -31.80
C ARG A 585 -24.78 2.88 -30.92
N PRO A 586 -25.60 1.81 -31.10
CA PRO A 586 -25.43 0.57 -30.34
C PRO A 586 -24.00 -0.02 -30.42
N ASN A 587 -23.31 0.16 -31.53
CA ASN A 587 -21.97 -0.33 -31.82
C ASN A 587 -20.89 0.79 -31.82
N PHE A 588 -21.22 2.02 -31.41
CA PHE A 588 -20.26 3.13 -31.38
C PHE A 588 -20.47 4.00 -30.14
N LYS A 589 -19.48 4.00 -29.27
CA LYS A 589 -19.45 4.79 -28.02
C LYS A 589 -18.24 5.71 -28.03
N LEU A 590 -18.38 6.89 -27.46
CA LEU A 590 -17.31 7.83 -27.16
C LEU A 590 -17.23 8.02 -25.64
N ASN A 591 -16.02 7.96 -25.11
CA ASN A 591 -15.71 8.31 -23.73
C ASN A 591 -14.94 9.64 -23.75
N LEU A 592 -15.61 10.70 -23.33
CA LEU A 592 -15.08 12.06 -23.34
C LEU A 592 -14.93 12.54 -21.91
N GLY A 593 -13.81 13.15 -21.58
CA GLY A 593 -13.66 13.68 -20.24
C GLY A 593 -12.51 14.65 -20.05
N LEU A 594 -12.59 15.39 -18.95
CA LEU A 594 -11.61 16.39 -18.52
C LEU A 594 -11.45 16.28 -17.01
N ARG A 595 -10.20 16.42 -16.56
CA ARG A 595 -9.83 16.56 -15.14
C ARG A 595 -8.98 17.80 -14.94
#